data_a2929a6eee3e55b796b510f56fe6336d
#
_entry.id   a2929a6eee3e55b796b510f56fe6336d
#
_cell.length_a   1.000
_cell.length_b   1.000
_cell.length_c   1.000
_cell.angle_alpha   90.00
_cell.angle_beta   90.00
_cell.angle_gamma   90.00
#
_symmetry.space_group_name_H-M   'P 1'
#
loop_
_entity.id
_entity.type
_entity.pdbx_description
1 polymer ?
#
loop_
_entity_poly.entity_id
_entity_poly.type
_entity_poly.pdbx_seq_one_letter_code
_entity_poly.pdbx_strand_id
1 'polypeptide(L)'
;MLACVCLNPSFDRTVSLRSFTVGDVNRVLSARQDVGGKGINVAITARRLGIASCVLGCAGKNGIDAVRRKLDGEQVTHVFLPVDGDVRTNMKIVPQDGTGVTELNEPGAPVNAANQRAFSDLLAEKTVAGQYVVLTGSLPPECPPEYYRDLMLSLPERLFVLDVSGAALMAGLAARPFLVKPNRSELQAAMNRPLPTMADVHQAALELLEMGAQNVLVSLGGEGALWVSERGAMFAPAIPVRVQSTVGAGDAMVGGVMAGLEKTGDVRHALAYGAAAGCASVMTEGTQLIRPDDFAALLPQVQIQDV
;
A
#
# COMPACT_ATOMS: atom_id res chain seq x y z
N MET A 1 14.00 -11.54 -3.15
CA MET A 1 12.56 -11.82 -2.90
C MET A 1 11.98 -10.69 -2.03
N LEU A 2 10.94 -10.03 -2.47
CA LEU A 2 10.30 -8.92 -1.76
C LEU A 2 9.51 -9.44 -0.55
N ALA A 3 9.73 -8.89 0.65
CA ALA A 3 8.92 -9.16 1.83
C ALA A 3 7.89 -8.03 2.03
N CYS A 4 6.61 -8.38 2.15
CA CYS A 4 5.52 -7.44 2.39
C CYS A 4 4.85 -7.75 3.73
N VAL A 5 4.76 -6.76 4.59
CA VAL A 5 4.11 -6.91 5.90
C VAL A 5 2.64 -6.52 5.79
N CYS A 6 1.76 -7.37 6.31
CA CYS A 6 0.33 -7.13 6.42
C CYS A 6 -0.17 -7.53 7.82
N LEU A 7 -0.23 -6.57 8.74
CA LEU A 7 -0.65 -6.82 10.12
C LEU A 7 -2.17 -6.78 10.32
N ASN A 8 -2.90 -6.24 9.34
CA ASN A 8 -4.33 -5.99 9.46
C ASN A 8 -5.07 -6.26 8.13
N PRO A 9 -5.03 -7.52 7.63
CA PRO A 9 -5.76 -7.90 6.42
C PRO A 9 -7.26 -7.67 6.58
N SER A 10 -7.97 -7.60 5.45
CA SER A 10 -9.42 -7.34 5.44
C SER A 10 -10.14 -8.20 4.42
N PHE A 11 -11.45 -8.31 4.61
CA PHE A 11 -12.40 -8.60 3.56
C PHE A 11 -12.97 -7.27 3.06
N ASP A 12 -12.72 -6.92 1.81
CA ASP A 12 -13.28 -5.72 1.19
C ASP A 12 -14.60 -6.08 0.53
N ARG A 13 -15.71 -5.71 1.17
CA ARG A 13 -17.07 -6.01 0.70
C ARG A 13 -17.68 -4.79 0.04
N THR A 14 -17.84 -4.85 -1.27
CA THR A 14 -18.54 -3.82 -2.05
C THR A 14 -20.00 -4.20 -2.22
N VAL A 15 -20.90 -3.33 -1.82
CA VAL A 15 -22.34 -3.50 -1.99
C VAL A 15 -22.90 -2.38 -2.89
N SER A 16 -23.66 -2.77 -3.91
CA SER A 16 -24.36 -1.83 -4.77
C SER A 16 -25.83 -1.74 -4.37
N LEU A 17 -26.37 -0.53 -4.34
CA LEU A 17 -27.78 -0.23 -4.08
C LEU A 17 -28.28 0.81 -5.09
N ARG A 18 -29.61 1.00 -5.15
CA ARG A 18 -30.19 2.10 -5.98
C ARG A 18 -29.82 3.46 -5.41
N SER A 19 -30.07 3.64 -4.11
CA SER A 19 -29.76 4.85 -3.35
C SER A 19 -29.40 4.45 -1.92
N PHE A 20 -28.65 5.28 -1.20
CA PHE A 20 -28.33 5.07 0.20
C PHE A 20 -29.03 6.10 1.07
N THR A 21 -29.97 5.66 1.90
CA THR A 21 -30.76 6.52 2.80
C THR A 21 -30.42 6.21 4.23
N VAL A 22 -29.88 7.18 4.95
CA VAL A 22 -29.57 7.06 6.38
C VAL A 22 -30.87 6.97 7.17
N GLY A 23 -30.94 6.01 8.10
CA GLY A 23 -32.12 5.81 8.96
C GLY A 23 -33.23 4.97 8.34
N ASP A 24 -33.04 4.41 7.15
CA ASP A 24 -34.02 3.57 6.46
C ASP A 24 -33.45 2.20 6.08
N VAL A 25 -34.31 1.31 5.60
CA VAL A 25 -33.93 -0.03 5.10
C VAL A 25 -33.39 0.10 3.67
N ASN A 26 -32.11 -0.12 3.52
CA ASN A 26 -31.43 -0.12 2.23
C ASN A 26 -31.30 -1.55 1.67
N ARG A 27 -31.83 -1.80 0.46
CA ARG A 27 -31.80 -3.12 -0.17
C ARG A 27 -30.64 -3.24 -1.14
N VAL A 28 -29.76 -4.22 -0.88
CA VAL A 28 -28.59 -4.51 -1.71
C VAL A 28 -29.04 -5.13 -3.04
N LEU A 29 -28.56 -4.60 -4.15
CA LEU A 29 -28.77 -5.13 -5.51
C LEU A 29 -27.74 -6.21 -5.84
N SER A 30 -26.48 -5.97 -5.50
CA SER A 30 -25.39 -6.92 -5.66
C SER A 30 -24.34 -6.72 -4.58
N ALA A 31 -23.63 -7.79 -4.25
CA ALA A 31 -22.51 -7.72 -3.32
C ALA A 31 -21.35 -8.56 -3.87
N ARG A 32 -20.13 -8.04 -3.66
CA ARG A 32 -18.88 -8.72 -3.95
C ARG A 32 -17.98 -8.63 -2.73
N GLN A 33 -17.20 -9.66 -2.47
CA GLN A 33 -16.22 -9.68 -1.39
C GLN A 33 -14.88 -10.16 -1.93
N ASP A 34 -13.85 -9.37 -1.70
CA ASP A 34 -12.46 -9.69 -2.05
C ASP A 34 -11.62 -9.74 -0.79
N VAL A 35 -10.54 -10.52 -0.80
CA VAL A 35 -9.52 -10.43 0.24
C VAL A 35 -8.65 -9.22 -0.06
N GLY A 36 -8.53 -8.34 0.91
CA GLY A 36 -7.76 -7.10 0.87
C GLY A 36 -6.66 -7.06 1.93
N GLY A 37 -5.96 -5.95 1.91
CA GLY A 37 -4.82 -5.64 2.77
C GLY A 37 -3.66 -5.10 1.94
N LYS A 38 -3.16 -3.92 2.28
CA LYS A 38 -2.15 -3.24 1.45
C LYS A 38 -0.92 -4.11 1.18
N GLY A 39 -0.36 -4.79 2.20
CA GLY A 39 0.80 -5.68 2.02
C GLY A 39 0.52 -6.87 1.11
N ILE A 40 -0.71 -7.40 1.13
CA ILE A 40 -1.18 -8.44 0.22
C ILE A 40 -1.21 -7.90 -1.23
N ASN A 41 -1.78 -6.71 -1.42
CA ASN A 41 -1.90 -6.07 -2.73
C ASN A 41 -0.52 -5.77 -3.34
N VAL A 42 0.42 -5.25 -2.54
CA VAL A 42 1.82 -5.02 -2.96
C VAL A 42 2.48 -6.32 -3.39
N ALA A 43 2.37 -7.38 -2.59
CA ALA A 43 3.00 -8.67 -2.87
C ALA A 43 2.44 -9.32 -4.16
N ILE A 44 1.11 -9.31 -4.34
CA ILE A 44 0.46 -9.84 -5.55
C ILE A 44 0.87 -9.02 -6.77
N THR A 45 0.92 -7.70 -6.66
CA THR A 45 1.37 -6.83 -7.75
C THR A 45 2.80 -7.16 -8.17
N ALA A 46 3.73 -7.21 -7.21
CA ALA A 46 5.12 -7.58 -7.49
C ALA A 46 5.23 -8.99 -8.13
N ARG A 47 4.45 -9.95 -7.63
CA ARG A 47 4.39 -11.31 -8.18
C ARG A 47 3.92 -11.33 -9.64
N ARG A 48 2.84 -10.59 -9.95
CA ARG A 48 2.31 -10.46 -11.33
C ARG A 48 3.29 -9.76 -12.27
N LEU A 49 4.20 -8.92 -11.72
CA LEU A 49 5.30 -8.29 -12.45
C LEU A 49 6.58 -9.15 -12.51
N GLY A 50 6.51 -10.41 -12.08
CA GLY A 50 7.60 -11.39 -12.21
C GLY A 50 8.61 -11.38 -11.08
N ILE A 51 8.32 -10.72 -9.95
CA ILE A 51 9.18 -10.73 -8.76
C ILE A 51 8.65 -11.72 -7.72
N ALA A 52 9.55 -12.57 -7.22
CA ALA A 52 9.21 -13.43 -6.09
C ALA A 52 8.91 -12.56 -4.85
N SER A 53 7.74 -12.77 -4.26
CA SER A 53 7.29 -12.02 -3.09
C SER A 53 6.75 -12.94 -1.99
N CYS A 54 6.79 -12.47 -0.76
CA CYS A 54 6.15 -13.12 0.37
C CYS A 54 5.35 -12.12 1.21
N VAL A 55 4.28 -12.60 1.84
CA VAL A 55 3.53 -11.82 2.83
C VAL A 55 3.78 -12.38 4.22
N LEU A 56 4.21 -11.52 5.13
CA LEU A 56 4.36 -11.82 6.54
C LEU A 56 3.37 -10.97 7.33
N GLY A 57 2.64 -11.56 8.27
CA GLY A 57 1.63 -10.76 8.98
C GLY A 57 0.99 -11.45 10.18
N CYS A 58 0.00 -10.75 10.70
CA CYS A 58 -0.96 -11.27 11.68
C CYS A 58 -2.35 -11.26 11.05
N ALA A 59 -3.19 -12.21 11.40
CA ALA A 59 -4.58 -12.25 10.95
C ALA A 59 -5.49 -12.91 11.99
N GLY A 60 -6.70 -12.40 12.11
CA GLY A 60 -7.73 -13.02 12.95
C GLY A 60 -7.95 -14.49 12.61
N LYS A 61 -8.01 -15.36 13.63
CA LYS A 61 -8.19 -16.81 13.46
C LYS A 61 -9.40 -17.13 12.58
N ASN A 62 -10.48 -16.36 12.76
CA ASN A 62 -11.65 -16.47 11.90
C ASN A 62 -11.40 -15.69 10.60
N GLY A 63 -11.31 -16.42 9.50
CA GLY A 63 -11.10 -15.83 8.17
C GLY A 63 -9.67 -15.93 7.61
N ILE A 64 -8.66 -16.23 8.43
CA ILE A 64 -7.25 -16.35 7.98
C ILE A 64 -7.07 -17.33 6.81
N ASP A 65 -7.85 -18.41 6.76
CA ASP A 65 -7.75 -19.41 5.69
C ASP A 65 -8.24 -18.87 4.33
N ALA A 66 -9.15 -17.91 4.32
CA ALA A 66 -9.53 -17.25 3.08
C ALA A 66 -8.39 -16.34 2.55
N VAL A 67 -7.66 -15.67 3.46
CA VAL A 67 -6.47 -14.90 3.13
C VAL A 67 -5.38 -15.80 2.54
N ARG A 68 -5.11 -16.93 3.18
CA ARG A 68 -4.14 -17.93 2.72
C ARG A 68 -4.50 -18.45 1.32
N ARG A 69 -5.75 -18.93 1.13
CA ARG A 69 -6.21 -19.41 -0.19
C ARG A 69 -6.07 -18.37 -1.30
N LYS A 70 -6.31 -17.09 -1.00
CA LYS A 70 -6.11 -16.01 -1.97
C LYS A 70 -4.64 -15.92 -2.39
N LEU A 71 -3.71 -15.96 -1.45
CA LEU A 71 -2.27 -15.88 -1.72
C LEU A 71 -1.74 -17.13 -2.42
N ASP A 72 -2.24 -18.32 -2.06
CA ASP A 72 -1.93 -19.58 -2.76
C ASP A 72 -2.35 -19.49 -4.24
N GLY A 73 -3.55 -18.99 -4.52
CA GLY A 73 -4.07 -18.80 -5.88
C GLY A 73 -3.24 -17.80 -6.71
N GLU A 74 -2.58 -16.85 -6.07
CA GLU A 74 -1.67 -15.88 -6.72
C GLU A 74 -0.20 -16.37 -6.68
N GLN A 75 0.07 -17.56 -6.16
CA GLN A 75 1.43 -18.11 -6.00
C GLN A 75 2.36 -17.19 -5.19
N VAL A 76 1.83 -16.53 -4.16
CA VAL A 76 2.58 -15.70 -3.23
C VAL A 76 2.83 -16.47 -1.95
N THR A 77 4.10 -16.64 -1.59
CA THR A 77 4.49 -17.25 -0.31
C THR A 77 3.97 -16.43 0.85
N HIS A 78 3.49 -17.07 1.91
CA HIS A 78 2.96 -16.32 3.05
C HIS A 78 3.16 -17.03 4.38
N VAL A 79 3.29 -16.24 5.46
CA VAL A 79 3.25 -16.72 6.85
C VAL A 79 2.45 -15.72 7.66
N PHE A 80 1.34 -16.18 8.24
CA PHE A 80 0.51 -15.40 9.15
C PHE A 80 0.49 -16.03 10.54
N LEU A 81 0.77 -15.21 11.56
CA LEU A 81 0.51 -15.55 12.95
C LEU A 81 -0.98 -15.38 13.22
N PRO A 82 -1.69 -16.43 13.67
CA PRO A 82 -3.08 -16.33 14.03
C PRO A 82 -3.24 -15.56 15.35
N VAL A 83 -4.10 -14.54 15.35
CA VAL A 83 -4.48 -13.77 16.54
C VAL A 83 -5.96 -13.98 16.86
N ASP A 84 -6.37 -13.76 18.11
CA ASP A 84 -7.76 -13.92 18.52
C ASP A 84 -8.65 -12.85 17.85
N GLY A 85 -9.79 -13.28 17.32
CA GLY A 85 -10.75 -12.42 16.62
C GLY A 85 -10.91 -12.75 15.13
N ASP A 86 -11.58 -11.86 14.43
CA ASP A 86 -11.95 -12.00 13.02
C ASP A 86 -11.01 -11.21 12.11
N VAL A 87 -10.81 -11.69 10.89
CA VAL A 87 -10.33 -10.82 9.80
C VAL A 87 -11.42 -9.78 9.56
N ARG A 88 -11.06 -8.49 9.68
CA ARG A 88 -12.00 -7.37 9.59
C ARG A 88 -12.67 -7.29 8.22
N THR A 89 -13.84 -6.66 8.18
CA THR A 89 -14.54 -6.33 6.95
C THR A 89 -14.54 -4.82 6.73
N ASN A 90 -14.06 -4.39 5.56
CA ASN A 90 -14.26 -3.04 5.08
C ASN A 90 -15.44 -3.05 4.11
N MET A 91 -16.50 -2.34 4.41
CA MET A 91 -17.68 -2.27 3.56
C MET A 91 -17.69 -1.00 2.73
N LYS A 92 -17.85 -1.14 1.41
CA LYS A 92 -18.02 -0.05 0.45
C LYS A 92 -19.45 -0.05 -0.04
N ILE A 93 -20.18 1.00 0.28
CA ILE A 93 -21.55 1.22 -0.16
C ILE A 93 -21.50 2.09 -1.40
N VAL A 94 -21.97 1.55 -2.54
CA VAL A 94 -21.93 2.20 -3.86
C VAL A 94 -23.35 2.41 -4.38
N PRO A 95 -23.96 3.58 -4.13
CA PRO A 95 -25.25 3.94 -4.69
C PRO A 95 -25.14 4.18 -6.21
N GLN A 96 -26.17 3.76 -6.96
CA GLN A 96 -26.22 3.96 -8.41
C GLN A 96 -26.73 5.35 -8.82
N ASP A 97 -27.23 6.14 -7.86
CA ASP A 97 -27.73 7.49 -8.06
C ASP A 97 -26.62 8.57 -8.15
N GLY A 98 -25.35 8.16 -8.05
CA GLY A 98 -24.21 9.07 -8.17
C GLY A 98 -23.89 9.90 -6.92
N THR A 99 -24.50 9.61 -5.77
CA THR A 99 -24.24 10.35 -4.51
C THR A 99 -22.86 10.11 -3.89
N GLY A 100 -22.05 9.23 -4.50
CA GLY A 100 -20.69 8.90 -4.04
C GLY A 100 -20.62 7.58 -3.30
N VAL A 101 -19.42 7.22 -2.85
CA VAL A 101 -19.14 5.97 -2.13
C VAL A 101 -19.03 6.26 -0.63
N THR A 102 -19.69 5.45 0.19
CA THR A 102 -19.51 5.48 1.65
C THR A 102 -18.72 4.25 2.09
N GLU A 103 -17.68 4.45 2.89
CA GLU A 103 -16.85 3.37 3.41
C GLU A 103 -17.05 3.23 4.92
N LEU A 104 -17.24 1.97 5.37
CA LEU A 104 -17.28 1.57 6.77
C LEU A 104 -16.12 0.61 7.00
N ASN A 105 -15.11 1.05 7.73
CA ASN A 105 -13.88 0.30 7.94
C ASN A 105 -13.82 -0.21 9.40
N GLU A 106 -13.75 -1.51 9.59
CA GLU A 106 -13.57 -2.13 10.90
C GLU A 106 -12.13 -2.01 11.39
N PRO A 107 -11.92 -1.95 12.72
CA PRO A 107 -10.57 -1.81 13.29
C PRO A 107 -9.68 -3.05 13.07
N GLY A 108 -10.25 -4.24 13.03
CA GLY A 108 -9.56 -5.53 12.92
C GLY A 108 -9.26 -6.21 14.26
N ALA A 109 -8.70 -7.41 14.19
CA ALA A 109 -8.31 -8.19 15.35
C ALA A 109 -7.12 -7.55 16.08
N PRO A 110 -7.12 -7.51 17.43
CA PRO A 110 -6.03 -6.92 18.19
C PRO A 110 -4.75 -7.75 18.07
N VAL A 111 -3.62 -7.07 17.98
CA VAL A 111 -2.28 -7.67 17.98
C VAL A 111 -1.58 -7.21 19.26
N ASN A 112 -1.72 -7.99 20.31
CA ASN A 112 -1.18 -7.68 21.64
C ASN A 112 0.34 -7.74 21.69
N ALA A 113 0.95 -7.30 22.79
CA ALA A 113 2.40 -7.24 22.95
C ALA A 113 3.14 -8.59 22.76
N ALA A 114 2.48 -9.72 23.07
CA ALA A 114 3.07 -11.04 22.83
C ALA A 114 3.07 -11.38 21.32
N ASN A 115 1.97 -11.10 20.63
CA ASN A 115 1.88 -11.26 19.17
C ASN A 115 2.86 -10.32 18.44
N GLN A 116 3.02 -9.08 18.92
CA GLN A 116 3.99 -8.12 18.37
C GLN A 116 5.43 -8.65 18.46
N ARG A 117 5.83 -9.20 19.61
CA ARG A 117 7.15 -9.84 19.77
C ARG A 117 7.31 -11.05 18.84
N ALA A 118 6.32 -11.95 18.84
CA ALA A 118 6.36 -13.12 17.95
C ALA A 118 6.44 -12.72 16.46
N PHE A 119 5.79 -11.63 16.06
CA PHE A 119 5.90 -11.13 14.70
C PHE A 119 7.27 -10.51 14.41
N SER A 120 7.87 -9.80 15.36
CA SER A 120 9.23 -9.27 15.21
C SER A 120 10.24 -10.40 15.01
N ASP A 121 10.13 -11.49 15.78
CA ASP A 121 10.97 -12.69 15.65
C ASP A 121 10.77 -13.36 14.28
N LEU A 122 9.49 -13.49 13.84
CA LEU A 122 9.16 -14.03 12.52
C LEU A 122 9.76 -13.19 11.39
N LEU A 123 9.66 -11.87 11.48
CA LEU A 123 10.22 -10.96 10.47
C LEU A 123 11.74 -11.08 10.40
N ALA A 124 12.41 -11.16 11.55
CA ALA A 124 13.85 -11.37 11.63
C ALA A 124 14.29 -12.71 11.03
N GLU A 125 13.53 -13.79 11.30
CA GLU A 125 13.80 -15.13 10.76
C GLU A 125 13.62 -15.20 9.24
N LYS A 126 12.58 -14.54 8.71
CA LYS A 126 12.17 -14.68 7.31
C LYS A 126 12.77 -13.65 6.36
N THR A 127 13.53 -12.69 6.88
CA THR A 127 14.19 -11.65 6.06
C THR A 127 15.69 -11.62 6.30
N VAL A 128 16.42 -11.14 5.30
CA VAL A 128 17.91 -11.09 5.34
C VAL A 128 18.42 -9.67 5.13
N ALA A 129 19.68 -9.40 5.48
CA ALA A 129 20.34 -8.12 5.24
C ALA A 129 20.27 -7.72 3.75
N GLY A 130 20.06 -6.44 3.48
CA GLY A 130 19.92 -5.89 2.12
C GLY A 130 18.59 -6.19 1.44
N GLN A 131 17.70 -6.95 2.06
CA GLN A 131 16.37 -7.25 1.49
C GLN A 131 15.42 -6.07 1.64
N TYR A 132 14.62 -5.81 0.59
CA TYR A 132 13.51 -4.89 0.69
C TYR A 132 12.35 -5.48 1.52
N VAL A 133 11.88 -4.70 2.50
CA VAL A 133 10.75 -5.04 3.37
C VAL A 133 9.73 -3.91 3.33
N VAL A 134 8.55 -4.19 2.81
CA VAL A 134 7.46 -3.21 2.73
C VAL A 134 6.58 -3.29 3.97
N LEU A 135 6.59 -2.25 4.78
CA LEU A 135 5.69 -2.03 5.91
C LEU A 135 4.53 -1.16 5.44
N THR A 136 3.34 -1.71 5.36
CA THR A 136 2.20 -0.99 4.78
C THR A 136 0.87 -1.37 5.41
N GLY A 137 -0.09 -0.46 5.31
CA GLY A 137 -1.43 -0.63 5.87
C GLY A 137 -1.56 -0.11 7.30
N SER A 138 -2.81 -0.08 7.78
CA SER A 138 -3.12 0.36 9.14
C SER A 138 -2.60 -0.63 10.17
N LEU A 139 -2.07 -0.11 11.25
CA LEU A 139 -1.79 -0.90 12.44
C LEU A 139 -3.10 -1.41 13.05
N PRO A 140 -3.17 -2.69 13.47
CA PRO A 140 -4.32 -3.22 14.18
C PRO A 140 -4.43 -2.63 15.60
N PRO A 141 -5.58 -2.80 16.28
CA PRO A 141 -5.72 -2.44 17.68
C PRO A 141 -4.59 -3.03 18.54
N GLU A 142 -4.22 -2.31 19.60
CA GLU A 142 -3.12 -2.60 20.53
C GLU A 142 -1.70 -2.43 19.94
N CYS A 143 -1.53 -2.19 18.64
CA CYS A 143 -0.25 -1.77 18.09
C CYS A 143 -0.07 -0.26 18.25
N PRO A 144 0.96 0.21 18.97
CA PRO A 144 1.26 1.63 19.09
C PRO A 144 1.74 2.19 17.73
N PRO A 145 1.58 3.50 17.47
CA PRO A 145 2.08 4.12 16.25
C PRO A 145 3.57 3.89 15.97
N GLU A 146 4.35 3.71 17.02
CA GLU A 146 5.79 3.46 16.99
C GLU A 146 6.16 2.04 16.54
N TYR A 147 5.23 1.11 16.45
CA TYR A 147 5.54 -0.29 16.22
C TYR A 147 6.32 -0.54 14.92
N TYR A 148 5.96 0.13 13.82
CA TYR A 148 6.74 0.02 12.58
C TYR A 148 8.15 0.62 12.71
N ARG A 149 8.32 1.72 13.44
CA ARG A 149 9.65 2.27 13.78
C ARG A 149 10.50 1.23 14.52
N ASP A 150 9.92 0.61 15.54
CA ASP A 150 10.64 -0.33 16.39
C ASP A 150 11.04 -1.61 15.63
N LEU A 151 10.20 -2.09 14.70
CA LEU A 151 10.56 -3.15 13.75
C LEU A 151 11.76 -2.75 12.88
N MET A 152 11.75 -1.54 12.32
CA MET A 152 12.86 -1.05 11.49
C MET A 152 14.15 -0.93 12.27
N LEU A 153 14.10 -0.39 13.49
CA LEU A 153 15.28 -0.24 14.36
C LEU A 153 15.83 -1.59 14.84
N SER A 154 15.00 -2.62 14.97
CA SER A 154 15.45 -3.97 15.34
C SER A 154 16.15 -4.71 14.20
N LEU A 155 15.98 -4.28 12.95
CA LEU A 155 16.51 -4.91 11.74
C LEU A 155 17.18 -3.88 10.80
N PRO A 156 18.18 -3.11 11.26
CA PRO A 156 18.70 -1.93 10.56
C PRO A 156 19.37 -2.24 9.21
N GLU A 157 19.71 -3.49 8.96
CA GLU A 157 20.34 -3.91 7.69
C GLU A 157 19.33 -4.22 6.57
N ARG A 158 18.01 -4.11 6.82
CA ARG A 158 16.96 -4.26 5.81
C ARG A 158 16.66 -2.91 5.16
N LEU A 159 16.19 -2.96 3.92
CA LEU A 159 15.78 -1.78 3.17
C LEU A 159 14.26 -1.59 3.33
N PHE A 160 13.86 -0.83 4.32
CA PHE A 160 12.44 -0.65 4.63
C PHE A 160 11.74 0.37 3.74
N VAL A 161 10.61 -0.04 3.19
CA VAL A 161 9.66 0.82 2.48
C VAL A 161 8.45 1.02 3.38
N LEU A 162 8.11 2.26 3.70
CA LEU A 162 7.04 2.60 4.63
C LEU A 162 5.89 3.29 3.89
N ASP A 163 4.78 2.58 3.70
CA ASP A 163 3.55 3.08 3.09
C ASP A 163 2.42 3.12 4.12
N VAL A 164 2.53 4.07 5.03
CA VAL A 164 1.58 4.34 6.11
C VAL A 164 1.33 5.83 6.24
N SER A 165 0.34 6.22 7.04
CA SER A 165 -0.02 7.62 7.24
C SER A 165 -0.08 8.01 8.71
N GLY A 166 -0.25 9.31 8.97
CA GLY A 166 -0.47 9.85 10.31
C GLY A 166 0.69 9.60 11.27
N ALA A 167 0.37 9.27 12.51
CA ALA A 167 1.36 9.08 13.59
C ALA A 167 2.38 7.96 13.27
N ALA A 168 1.96 6.89 12.58
CA ALA A 168 2.88 5.80 12.23
C ALA A 168 3.92 6.22 11.19
N LEU A 169 3.57 7.09 10.23
CA LEU A 169 4.53 7.67 9.29
C LEU A 169 5.54 8.54 10.04
N MET A 170 5.05 9.47 10.85
CA MET A 170 5.92 10.42 11.58
C MET A 170 6.87 9.70 12.54
N ALA A 171 6.39 8.70 13.27
CA ALA A 171 7.24 7.88 14.12
C ALA A 171 8.28 7.10 13.31
N GLY A 172 7.89 6.55 12.17
CA GLY A 172 8.74 5.72 11.32
C GLY A 172 9.91 6.45 10.69
N LEU A 173 9.81 7.77 10.44
CA LEU A 173 10.90 8.58 9.87
C LEU A 173 12.18 8.52 10.70
N ALA A 174 12.07 8.42 12.04
CA ALA A 174 13.21 8.31 12.94
C ALA A 174 14.07 7.05 12.71
N ALA A 175 13.51 6.01 12.10
CA ALA A 175 14.24 4.78 11.72
C ALA A 175 14.89 4.86 10.33
N ARG A 176 14.84 6.01 9.65
CA ARG A 176 15.46 6.28 8.34
C ARG A 176 15.06 5.26 7.25
N PRO A 177 13.75 5.10 6.96
CA PRO A 177 13.29 4.17 5.94
C PRO A 177 13.93 4.49 4.58
N PHE A 178 14.21 3.42 3.80
CA PHE A 178 14.72 3.56 2.43
C PHE A 178 13.77 4.36 1.54
N LEU A 179 12.46 4.14 1.70
CA LEU A 179 11.43 4.84 0.92
C LEU A 179 10.20 5.08 1.79
N VAL A 180 9.63 6.27 1.72
CA VAL A 180 8.28 6.55 2.20
C VAL A 180 7.37 6.91 1.02
N LYS A 181 6.09 6.48 1.06
CA LYS A 181 5.14 6.78 -0.03
C LYS A 181 3.84 7.42 0.48
N PRO A 182 3.79 8.69 0.79
CA PRO A 182 2.53 9.40 1.00
C PRO A 182 1.81 9.70 -0.33
N ASN A 183 0.48 9.83 -0.29
CA ASN A 183 -0.25 10.59 -1.29
C ASN A 183 -0.29 12.08 -0.90
N ARG A 184 -0.80 12.96 -1.81
CA ARG A 184 -0.86 14.41 -1.53
C ARG A 184 -1.62 14.72 -0.23
N SER A 185 -2.75 14.07 0.03
CA SER A 185 -3.56 14.31 1.24
C SER A 185 -2.85 13.85 2.51
N GLU A 186 -2.18 12.70 2.47
CA GLU A 186 -1.38 12.19 3.57
C GLU A 186 -0.17 13.10 3.86
N LEU A 187 0.46 13.61 2.80
CA LEU A 187 1.56 14.57 2.91
C LEU A 187 1.09 15.91 3.49
N GLN A 188 -0.06 16.44 3.04
CA GLN A 188 -0.70 17.62 3.63
C GLN A 188 -0.98 17.45 5.12
N ALA A 189 -1.53 16.29 5.50
CA ALA A 189 -1.79 15.97 6.89
C ALA A 189 -0.51 15.87 7.73
N ALA A 190 0.54 15.23 7.19
CA ALA A 190 1.85 15.11 7.85
C ALA A 190 2.51 16.48 8.08
N MET A 191 2.41 17.38 7.11
CA MET A 191 2.99 18.73 7.16
C MET A 191 2.06 19.74 7.87
N ASN A 192 0.84 19.35 8.21
CA ASN A 192 -0.18 20.22 8.80
C ASN A 192 -0.39 21.54 8.01
N ARG A 193 -0.36 21.45 6.69
CA ARG A 193 -0.60 22.59 5.78
C ARG A 193 -1.09 22.13 4.40
N PRO A 194 -1.85 22.97 3.67
CA PRO A 194 -2.24 22.68 2.28
C PRO A 194 -1.01 22.68 1.35
N LEU A 195 -1.06 21.84 0.31
CA LEU A 195 -0.02 21.70 -0.72
C LEU A 195 -0.67 21.87 -2.11
N PRO A 196 -1.09 23.08 -2.48
CA PRO A 196 -1.87 23.34 -3.69
C PRO A 196 -1.07 23.19 -4.98
N THR A 197 0.25 23.42 -4.95
CA THR A 197 1.10 23.38 -6.13
C THR A 197 2.10 22.21 -6.10
N MET A 198 2.67 21.88 -7.25
CA MET A 198 3.75 20.89 -7.33
C MET A 198 5.00 21.35 -6.54
N ALA A 199 5.28 22.66 -6.53
CA ALA A 199 6.38 23.20 -5.73
C ALA A 199 6.17 22.99 -4.23
N ASP A 200 4.93 23.16 -3.73
CA ASP A 200 4.62 22.88 -2.34
C ASP A 200 4.77 21.40 -2.00
N VAL A 201 4.34 20.51 -2.90
CA VAL A 201 4.52 19.06 -2.75
C VAL A 201 5.99 18.68 -2.74
N HIS A 202 6.81 19.24 -3.64
CA HIS A 202 8.24 19.00 -3.70
C HIS A 202 8.93 19.47 -2.42
N GLN A 203 8.61 20.69 -1.94
CA GLN A 203 9.16 21.20 -0.69
C GLN A 203 8.79 20.32 0.51
N ALA A 204 7.54 19.89 0.60
CA ALA A 204 7.09 18.98 1.66
C ALA A 204 7.78 17.60 1.61
N ALA A 205 8.09 17.11 0.40
CA ALA A 205 8.86 15.88 0.25
C ALA A 205 10.31 16.04 0.70
N LEU A 206 10.95 17.21 0.45
CA LEU A 206 12.28 17.54 0.97
C LEU A 206 12.28 17.55 2.51
N GLU A 207 11.24 18.10 3.14
CA GLU A 207 11.11 18.08 4.61
C GLU A 207 11.03 16.66 5.17
N LEU A 208 10.37 15.71 4.47
CA LEU A 208 10.38 14.30 4.87
C LEU A 208 11.78 13.66 4.76
N LEU A 209 12.60 14.07 3.78
CA LEU A 209 14.02 13.65 3.71
C LEU A 209 14.79 14.18 4.93
N GLU A 210 14.63 15.46 5.29
CA GLU A 210 15.27 16.06 6.46
C GLU A 210 14.83 15.36 7.76
N MET A 211 13.58 14.89 7.85
CA MET A 211 13.07 14.12 8.97
C MET A 211 13.57 12.67 9.02
N GLY A 212 14.28 12.18 7.97
CA GLY A 212 14.96 10.90 8.00
C GLY A 212 14.67 9.94 6.86
N ALA A 213 13.66 10.16 6.02
CA ALA A 213 13.45 9.33 4.83
C ALA A 213 14.66 9.42 3.88
N GLN A 214 15.07 8.30 3.27
CA GLN A 214 16.15 8.33 2.28
C GLN A 214 15.62 8.68 0.87
N ASN A 215 14.38 8.29 0.59
CA ASN A 215 13.64 8.60 -0.64
C ASN A 215 12.18 8.87 -0.30
N VAL A 216 11.54 9.73 -1.06
CA VAL A 216 10.11 10.03 -0.93
C VAL A 216 9.45 9.86 -2.29
N LEU A 217 8.40 9.05 -2.36
CA LEU A 217 7.54 8.88 -3.54
C LEU A 217 6.17 9.46 -3.22
N VAL A 218 5.82 10.59 -3.82
CA VAL A 218 4.48 11.16 -3.63
C VAL A 218 3.57 10.74 -4.76
N SER A 219 2.49 10.00 -4.44
CA SER A 219 1.45 9.70 -5.42
C SER A 219 0.46 10.86 -5.54
N LEU A 220 0.20 11.31 -6.77
CA LEU A 220 -0.56 12.54 -7.09
C LEU A 220 -1.85 12.24 -7.87
N GLY A 221 -2.30 10.98 -7.85
CA GLY A 221 -3.50 10.56 -8.57
C GLY A 221 -3.39 10.81 -10.07
N GLY A 222 -4.35 11.54 -10.64
CA GLY A 222 -4.38 11.85 -12.07
C GLY A 222 -3.27 12.80 -12.56
N GLU A 223 -2.46 13.37 -11.67
CA GLU A 223 -1.29 14.17 -12.07
C GLU A 223 -0.05 13.29 -12.27
N GLY A 224 0.06 12.14 -11.58
CA GLY A 224 1.20 11.23 -11.71
C GLY A 224 1.88 10.91 -10.39
N ALA A 225 3.22 10.88 -10.38
CA ALA A 225 4.03 10.58 -9.20
C ALA A 225 5.34 11.37 -9.20
N LEU A 226 5.73 11.86 -8.01
CA LEU A 226 6.97 12.60 -7.77
C LEU A 226 7.88 11.76 -6.89
N TRP A 227 9.11 11.50 -7.35
CA TRP A 227 10.18 10.90 -6.55
C TRP A 227 11.16 11.99 -6.14
N VAL A 228 11.50 12.06 -4.85
CA VAL A 228 12.47 13.03 -4.31
C VAL A 228 13.51 12.27 -3.47
N SER A 229 14.78 12.61 -3.65
CA SER A 229 15.92 12.07 -2.91
C SER A 229 17.03 13.11 -2.80
N GLU A 230 18.09 12.84 -2.04
CA GLU A 230 19.29 13.69 -1.99
C GLU A 230 19.95 13.86 -3.38
N ARG A 231 19.68 12.96 -4.35
CA ARG A 231 20.23 13.00 -5.71
C ARG A 231 19.43 13.88 -6.67
N GLY A 232 18.31 14.44 -6.22
CA GLY A 232 17.40 15.25 -7.02
C GLY A 232 15.99 14.66 -7.06
N ALA A 233 15.16 15.25 -7.90
CA ALA A 233 13.77 14.87 -8.04
C ALA A 233 13.43 14.44 -9.47
N MET A 234 12.47 13.52 -9.61
CA MET A 234 11.96 13.02 -10.87
C MET A 234 10.43 12.98 -10.82
N PHE A 235 9.81 13.37 -11.90
CA PHE A 235 8.37 13.37 -12.05
C PHE A 235 7.94 12.42 -13.18
N ALA A 236 6.97 11.56 -12.91
CA ALA A 236 6.29 10.73 -13.88
C ALA A 236 4.86 11.24 -14.04
N PRO A 237 4.51 11.95 -15.13
CA PRO A 237 3.13 12.31 -15.42
C PRO A 237 2.23 11.08 -15.52
N ALA A 238 0.97 11.20 -15.10
CA ALA A 238 0.02 10.12 -15.25
C ALA A 238 -0.25 9.84 -16.74
N ILE A 239 -0.38 8.56 -17.09
CA ILE A 239 -0.82 8.14 -18.42
C ILE A 239 -2.35 8.27 -18.44
N PRO A 240 -2.94 8.93 -19.46
CA PRO A 240 -4.37 9.01 -19.60
C PRO A 240 -5.00 7.61 -19.84
N VAL A 241 -5.79 7.14 -18.89
CA VAL A 241 -6.49 5.84 -18.97
C VAL A 241 -7.95 5.98 -18.55
N ARG A 242 -8.79 5.04 -18.93
CA ARG A 242 -10.15 4.97 -18.43
C ARG A 242 -10.16 4.42 -17.00
N VAL A 243 -10.42 5.29 -16.03
CA VAL A 243 -10.49 4.93 -14.62
C VAL A 243 -11.80 4.18 -14.32
N GLN A 244 -11.68 2.99 -13.73
CA GLN A 244 -12.80 2.21 -13.20
C GLN A 244 -12.83 2.25 -11.66
N SER A 245 -11.65 2.15 -11.02
CA SER A 245 -11.52 2.24 -9.56
C SER A 245 -10.15 2.80 -9.21
N THR A 246 -10.07 3.63 -8.17
CA THR A 246 -8.78 4.14 -7.65
C THR A 246 -8.26 3.33 -6.46
N VAL A 247 -9.03 2.34 -6.01
CA VAL A 247 -8.70 1.53 -4.84
C VAL A 247 -7.53 0.61 -5.17
N GLY A 248 -6.52 0.61 -4.29
CA GLY A 248 -5.32 -0.21 -4.48
C GLY A 248 -4.29 0.35 -5.46
N ALA A 249 -4.55 1.51 -6.10
CA ALA A 249 -3.58 2.12 -7.02
C ALA A 249 -2.25 2.49 -6.33
N GLY A 250 -2.30 2.96 -5.08
CA GLY A 250 -1.12 3.23 -4.28
C GLY A 250 -0.32 1.95 -3.96
N ASP A 251 -1.02 0.86 -3.65
CA ASP A 251 -0.40 -0.44 -3.36
C ASP A 251 0.24 -1.01 -4.63
N ALA A 252 -0.46 -0.89 -5.77
CA ALA A 252 0.06 -1.29 -7.07
C ALA A 252 1.30 -0.47 -7.47
N MET A 253 1.30 0.85 -7.18
CA MET A 253 2.46 1.70 -7.40
C MET A 253 3.65 1.22 -6.57
N VAL A 254 3.49 0.92 -5.27
CA VAL A 254 4.56 0.35 -4.44
C VAL A 254 5.04 -0.97 -5.01
N GLY A 255 4.14 -1.90 -5.35
CA GLY A 255 4.49 -3.17 -5.95
C GLY A 255 5.27 -3.03 -7.26
N GLY A 256 4.90 -2.06 -8.10
CA GLY A 256 5.61 -1.70 -9.33
C GLY A 256 7.01 -1.15 -9.06
N VAL A 257 7.13 -0.16 -8.15
CA VAL A 257 8.42 0.41 -7.74
C VAL A 257 9.36 -0.70 -7.25
N MET A 258 8.86 -1.57 -6.37
CA MET A 258 9.67 -2.67 -5.85
C MET A 258 10.08 -3.67 -6.93
N ALA A 259 9.19 -3.94 -7.89
CA ALA A 259 9.53 -4.79 -9.03
C ALA A 259 10.60 -4.15 -9.91
N GLY A 260 10.56 -2.85 -10.14
CA GLY A 260 11.59 -2.12 -10.87
C GLY A 260 12.94 -2.14 -10.16
N LEU A 261 12.98 -1.86 -8.86
CA LEU A 261 14.20 -1.89 -8.04
C LEU A 261 14.82 -3.30 -7.97
N GLU A 262 14.05 -4.32 -7.73
CA GLU A 262 14.54 -5.73 -7.69
C GLU A 262 15.11 -6.18 -9.05
N LYS A 263 14.60 -5.65 -10.17
CA LYS A 263 15.10 -6.00 -11.51
C LYS A 263 16.36 -5.28 -11.91
N THR A 264 16.49 -4.02 -11.58
CA THR A 264 17.53 -3.15 -12.17
C THR A 264 18.38 -2.40 -11.15
N GLY A 265 17.91 -2.20 -9.93
CA GLY A 265 18.51 -1.30 -8.95
C GLY A 265 18.41 0.20 -9.32
N ASP A 266 17.78 0.54 -10.45
CA ASP A 266 17.66 1.90 -10.95
C ASP A 266 16.35 2.54 -10.51
N VAL A 267 16.45 3.71 -9.87
CA VAL A 267 15.30 4.46 -9.34
C VAL A 267 14.42 5.01 -10.46
N ARG A 268 14.99 5.46 -11.58
CA ARG A 268 14.23 5.96 -12.74
C ARG A 268 13.35 4.84 -13.32
N HIS A 269 13.94 3.66 -13.46
CA HIS A 269 13.21 2.48 -13.90
C HIS A 269 12.14 2.07 -12.89
N ALA A 270 12.44 2.13 -11.60
CA ALA A 270 11.48 1.86 -10.53
C ALA A 270 10.29 2.81 -10.55
N LEU A 271 10.53 4.12 -10.73
CA LEU A 271 9.45 5.11 -10.86
C LEU A 271 8.57 4.84 -12.08
N ALA A 272 9.17 4.46 -13.22
CA ALA A 272 8.41 4.08 -14.41
C ALA A 272 7.51 2.86 -14.16
N TYR A 273 8.06 1.83 -13.51
CA TYR A 273 7.29 0.64 -13.12
C TYR A 273 6.15 0.98 -12.16
N GLY A 274 6.41 1.84 -11.16
CA GLY A 274 5.40 2.30 -10.20
C GLY A 274 4.26 3.07 -10.88
N ALA A 275 4.60 4.01 -11.76
CA ALA A 275 3.62 4.81 -12.49
C ALA A 275 2.75 3.93 -13.41
N ALA A 276 3.37 3.03 -14.19
CA ALA A 276 2.65 2.09 -15.05
C ALA A 276 1.73 1.14 -14.24
N ALA A 277 2.22 0.61 -13.11
CA ALA A 277 1.44 -0.29 -12.25
C ALA A 277 0.25 0.44 -11.59
N GLY A 278 0.45 1.68 -11.11
CA GLY A 278 -0.63 2.51 -10.58
C GLY A 278 -1.70 2.79 -11.64
N CYS A 279 -1.29 3.15 -12.86
CA CYS A 279 -2.21 3.37 -13.98
C CYS A 279 -2.94 2.08 -14.40
N ALA A 280 -2.25 0.94 -14.48
CA ALA A 280 -2.87 -0.34 -14.82
C ALA A 280 -3.91 -0.78 -13.78
N SER A 281 -3.65 -0.49 -12.50
CA SER A 281 -4.57 -0.81 -11.40
C SER A 281 -5.90 -0.06 -11.50
N VAL A 282 -5.88 1.22 -11.87
CA VAL A 282 -7.12 2.01 -11.95
C VAL A 282 -8.01 1.61 -13.14
N MET A 283 -7.52 0.81 -14.07
CA MET A 283 -8.28 0.26 -15.20
C MET A 283 -9.10 -0.98 -14.82
N THR A 284 -8.96 -1.48 -13.59
CA THR A 284 -9.68 -2.67 -13.11
C THR A 284 -10.83 -2.29 -12.18
N GLU A 285 -11.84 -3.17 -12.08
CA GLU A 285 -13.01 -2.93 -11.22
C GLU A 285 -12.74 -3.25 -9.75
N GLY A 286 -13.28 -2.42 -8.87
CA GLY A 286 -13.26 -2.66 -7.42
C GLY A 286 -11.85 -2.70 -6.85
N THR A 287 -11.50 -3.80 -6.18
CA THR A 287 -10.18 -4.06 -5.59
C THR A 287 -9.35 -5.05 -6.41
N GLN A 288 -9.71 -5.27 -7.67
CA GLN A 288 -8.89 -6.07 -8.57
C GLN A 288 -7.55 -5.39 -8.81
N LEU A 289 -6.49 -6.19 -8.73
CA LEU A 289 -5.13 -5.71 -8.95
C LEU A 289 -4.79 -5.70 -10.46
N ILE A 290 -3.63 -5.15 -10.78
CA ILE A 290 -3.15 -4.98 -12.15
C ILE A 290 -3.29 -6.26 -12.99
N ARG A 291 -3.58 -6.09 -14.29
CA ARG A 291 -3.40 -7.12 -15.31
C ARG A 291 -2.01 -6.95 -15.93
N PRO A 292 -1.22 -8.02 -16.04
CA PRO A 292 0.13 -7.93 -16.63
C PRO A 292 0.15 -7.34 -18.04
N ASP A 293 -0.85 -7.63 -18.85
CA ASP A 293 -0.95 -7.11 -20.22
C ASP A 293 -1.19 -5.59 -20.25
N ASP A 294 -2.07 -5.06 -19.35
CA ASP A 294 -2.30 -3.62 -19.24
C ASP A 294 -1.01 -2.91 -18.79
N PHE A 295 -0.29 -3.47 -17.81
CA PHE A 295 0.99 -2.95 -17.38
C PHE A 295 2.02 -2.95 -18.53
N ALA A 296 2.14 -4.05 -19.29
CA ALA A 296 3.09 -4.17 -20.39
C ALA A 296 2.79 -3.15 -21.50
N ALA A 297 1.51 -2.85 -21.75
CA ALA A 297 1.09 -1.85 -22.73
C ALA A 297 1.36 -0.40 -22.25
N LEU A 298 1.31 -0.15 -20.94
CA LEU A 298 1.49 1.19 -20.37
C LEU A 298 2.96 1.54 -20.10
N LEU A 299 3.78 0.59 -19.70
CA LEU A 299 5.18 0.85 -19.31
C LEU A 299 5.99 1.63 -20.37
N PRO A 300 5.91 1.33 -21.68
CA PRO A 300 6.63 2.09 -22.71
C PRO A 300 6.13 3.55 -22.88
N GLN A 301 4.96 3.89 -22.35
CA GLN A 301 4.36 5.21 -22.44
C GLN A 301 4.76 6.13 -21.29
N VAL A 302 5.37 5.58 -20.23
CA VAL A 302 5.81 6.38 -19.08
C VAL A 302 6.99 7.27 -19.48
N GLN A 303 6.83 8.56 -19.24
CA GLN A 303 7.90 9.56 -19.45
C GLN A 303 8.36 10.05 -18.07
N ILE A 304 9.67 10.00 -17.83
CA ILE A 304 10.27 10.51 -16.58
C ILE A 304 10.98 11.81 -16.88
N GLN A 305 10.63 12.85 -16.13
CA GLN A 305 11.21 14.20 -16.21
C GLN A 305 12.05 14.46 -14.96
N ASP A 306 13.23 15.03 -15.11
CA ASP A 306 14.00 15.58 -13.99
C ASP A 306 13.42 16.94 -13.62
N VAL A 307 13.23 17.24 -12.32
CA VAL A 307 12.56 18.45 -11.82
C VAL A 307 13.32 19.06 -10.65
#